data_960158a7e7515867acbbf38724a87691
#
_entry.id   960158a7e7515867acbbf38724a87691
#
_cell.length_a   1.000
_cell.length_b   1.000
_cell.length_c   1.000
_cell.angle_alpha   90.00
_cell.angle_beta   90.00
_cell.angle_gamma   90.00
#
_symmetry.space_group_name_H-M   'P 1'
#
loop_
_entity.id
_entity.type
_entity.pdbx_description
1 polymer ?
#
loop_
_entity_poly.entity_id
_entity_poly.type
_entity_poly.pdbx_seq_one_letter_code
_entity_poly.pdbx_strand_id
1 'polypeptide(L)'
;DTTEQFEHFDIIESEKTKGEIFISPDIAICDECKEEMFDPKDRRYLHPFINCTCCGPRLTILDALPYDRERTSMKEFPMCPDCAKEYTDEKTRRYDAQPVCCNQCGPQVYLIGRPERGRAAITYTRRLIREGKIVAIKGIGGFHLCCDATNEEVVCRLRTLKNRPAKPFAVMAKDESVVKRECVVTPEQEAILTGHQKPILLLDRRSDGGLASSVAPNNPKVGVMLPYAPVQLLIFSFLIATVSYTHLTLPT
;
A
#
# COMPACT_ATOMS: atom_id res chain seq x y z
N ASP A 1 17.27 -11.89 33.49
CA ASP A 1 18.32 -12.92 33.60
C ASP A 1 17.64 -14.24 33.89
N THR A 2 17.47 -15.10 32.89
CA THR A 2 17.01 -16.48 33.10
C THR A 2 18.21 -17.37 33.33
N THR A 3 18.16 -18.20 34.38
CA THR A 3 19.17 -19.22 34.67
C THR A 3 19.00 -20.48 33.82
N GLU A 4 17.97 -20.55 32.99
CA GLU A 4 17.70 -21.66 32.07
C GLU A 4 18.56 -21.53 30.83
N GLN A 5 19.32 -22.54 30.49
CA GLN A 5 20.06 -22.70 29.26
C GLN A 5 19.24 -23.59 28.33
N PHE A 6 18.82 -23.06 27.21
CA PHE A 6 18.12 -23.81 26.17
C PHE A 6 19.15 -24.37 25.18
N GLU A 7 19.15 -25.69 24.98
CA GLU A 7 20.05 -26.33 24.00
C GLU A 7 19.54 -26.25 22.56
N HIS A 8 18.24 -26.04 22.40
CA HIS A 8 17.56 -25.92 21.09
C HIS A 8 16.51 -24.82 21.11
N PHE A 9 16.15 -24.33 19.93
CA PHE A 9 15.04 -23.40 19.75
C PHE A 9 13.75 -24.21 19.50
N ASP A 10 12.85 -24.22 20.48
CA ASP A 10 11.56 -24.90 20.39
C ASP A 10 10.44 -23.87 20.25
N ILE A 11 9.52 -24.11 19.31
CA ILE A 11 8.30 -23.33 19.16
C ILE A 11 7.28 -23.85 20.18
N ILE A 12 7.02 -23.06 21.22
CA ILE A 12 5.96 -23.35 22.20
C ILE A 12 4.67 -22.73 21.70
N GLU A 13 3.59 -23.52 21.65
CA GLU A 13 2.26 -22.99 21.34
C GLU A 13 1.88 -21.87 22.31
N SER A 14 1.39 -20.75 21.77
CA SER A 14 1.01 -19.59 22.58
C SER A 14 -0.12 -19.93 23.53
N GLU A 15 0.10 -19.73 24.82
CA GLU A 15 -0.99 -19.82 25.81
C GLU A 15 -2.03 -18.73 25.55
N LYS A 16 -3.32 -19.08 25.58
CA LYS A 16 -4.44 -18.15 25.39
C LYS A 16 -4.64 -17.26 26.62
N THR A 17 -3.62 -16.49 26.98
CA THR A 17 -3.69 -15.56 28.12
C THR A 17 -4.19 -14.17 27.68
N LYS A 18 -4.94 -13.52 28.57
CA LYS A 18 -5.34 -12.11 28.40
C LYS A 18 -4.14 -11.25 28.84
N GLY A 19 -3.32 -10.83 27.90
CA GLY A 19 -2.23 -9.87 28.12
C GLY A 19 -2.43 -8.61 27.30
N GLU A 20 -1.82 -7.49 27.70
CA GLU A 20 -1.70 -6.31 26.86
C GLU A 20 -0.66 -6.61 25.76
N ILE A 21 -1.14 -7.02 24.58
CA ILE A 21 -0.30 -7.27 23.42
C ILE A 21 -0.31 -6.02 22.54
N PHE A 22 0.86 -5.41 22.37
CA PHE A 22 1.03 -4.32 21.42
C PHE A 22 1.23 -4.90 20.01
N ILE A 23 0.35 -4.51 19.08
CA ILE A 23 0.49 -4.84 17.68
C ILE A 23 1.04 -3.63 16.94
N SER A 24 2.10 -3.84 16.15
CA SER A 24 2.65 -2.78 15.33
C SER A 24 1.63 -2.30 14.30
N PRO A 25 1.66 -1.02 13.89
CA PRO A 25 0.86 -0.54 12.77
C PRO A 25 1.28 -1.25 11.47
N ASP A 26 0.47 -1.10 10.43
CA ASP A 26 0.80 -1.54 9.08
C ASP A 26 2.08 -0.83 8.61
N ILE A 27 2.96 -1.56 7.94
CA ILE A 27 4.28 -1.09 7.51
C ILE A 27 4.32 -1.09 5.98
N ALA A 28 4.85 -0.02 5.40
CA ALA A 28 5.05 0.07 3.95
C ALA A 28 5.93 -1.08 3.44
N ILE A 29 5.72 -1.46 2.18
CA ILE A 29 6.53 -2.50 1.53
C ILE A 29 8.03 -2.18 1.64
N CYS A 30 8.83 -3.17 2.06
CA CYS A 30 10.30 -3.04 2.10
C CYS A 30 10.91 -3.20 0.71
N ASP A 31 12.18 -2.79 0.57
CA ASP A 31 12.85 -2.80 -0.74
C ASP A 31 13.03 -4.22 -1.27
N GLU A 32 13.36 -5.19 -0.44
CA GLU A 32 13.49 -6.58 -0.86
C GLU A 32 12.17 -7.17 -1.39
N CYS A 33 11.04 -6.90 -0.73
CA CYS A 33 9.73 -7.32 -1.24
C CYS A 33 9.37 -6.58 -2.54
N LYS A 34 9.82 -5.32 -2.69
CA LYS A 34 9.65 -4.56 -3.93
C LYS A 34 10.50 -5.15 -5.06
N GLU A 35 11.75 -5.52 -4.79
CA GLU A 35 12.62 -6.19 -5.75
C GLU A 35 12.02 -7.52 -6.21
N GLU A 36 11.65 -8.41 -5.28
CA GLU A 36 10.97 -9.67 -5.59
C GLU A 36 9.69 -9.46 -6.41
N MET A 37 8.89 -8.43 -6.08
CA MET A 37 7.66 -8.12 -6.80
C MET A 37 7.92 -7.74 -8.27
N PHE A 38 9.06 -7.16 -8.59
CA PHE A 38 9.41 -6.77 -9.96
C PHE A 38 10.39 -7.72 -10.65
N ASP A 39 10.89 -8.76 -9.97
CA ASP A 39 11.69 -9.82 -10.60
C ASP A 39 10.79 -10.83 -11.33
N PRO A 40 10.88 -10.93 -12.67
CA PRO A 40 10.10 -11.92 -13.44
C PRO A 40 10.37 -13.37 -13.05
N LYS A 41 11.48 -13.65 -12.38
CA LYS A 41 11.85 -15.01 -11.93
C LYS A 41 11.29 -15.34 -10.55
N ASP A 42 10.85 -14.35 -9.79
CA ASP A 42 10.29 -14.57 -8.47
C ASP A 42 8.86 -15.10 -8.53
N ARG A 43 8.52 -16.04 -7.66
CA ARG A 43 7.16 -16.63 -7.57
C ARG A 43 6.09 -15.61 -7.20
N ARG A 44 6.48 -14.46 -6.61
CA ARG A 44 5.61 -13.32 -6.26
C ARG A 44 5.69 -12.18 -7.29
N TYR A 45 6.21 -12.46 -8.48
CA TYR A 45 6.24 -11.46 -9.55
C TYR A 45 4.87 -10.84 -9.78
N LEU A 46 4.79 -9.50 -9.66
CA LEU A 46 3.58 -8.69 -9.76
C LEU A 46 2.46 -9.12 -8.78
N HIS A 47 2.82 -9.64 -7.60
CA HIS A 47 1.85 -10.02 -6.58
C HIS A 47 1.40 -8.77 -5.78
N PRO A 48 0.09 -8.39 -5.83
CA PRO A 48 -0.40 -7.14 -5.22
C PRO A 48 -0.48 -7.16 -3.70
N PHE A 49 -0.19 -8.31 -3.06
CA PHE A 49 -0.23 -8.52 -1.61
C PHE A 49 1.08 -9.10 -1.06
N ILE A 50 2.19 -8.89 -1.78
CA ILE A 50 3.50 -9.33 -1.30
C ILE A 50 3.86 -8.66 0.02
N ASN A 51 4.44 -9.43 0.93
CA ASN A 51 4.85 -9.00 2.26
C ASN A 51 5.93 -9.93 2.83
N CYS A 52 6.48 -9.54 3.97
CA CYS A 52 7.38 -10.38 4.78
C CYS A 52 7.22 -10.03 6.26
N THR A 53 8.08 -10.56 7.12
CA THR A 53 8.08 -10.25 8.57
C THR A 53 8.31 -8.77 8.85
N CYS A 54 9.07 -8.06 7.99
CA CYS A 54 9.41 -6.64 8.19
C CYS A 54 8.40 -5.66 7.59
N CYS A 55 7.50 -6.08 6.70
CA CYS A 55 6.59 -5.17 5.99
C CYS A 55 5.20 -5.78 5.75
N GLY A 56 4.26 -4.95 5.33
CA GLY A 56 2.90 -5.34 5.00
C GLY A 56 1.89 -5.06 6.11
N PRO A 57 0.66 -5.58 5.97
CA PRO A 57 -0.42 -5.32 6.90
C PRO A 57 -0.21 -6.05 8.23
N ARG A 58 -0.66 -5.42 9.31
CA ARG A 58 -0.67 -5.94 10.69
C ARG A 58 -2.05 -5.67 11.31
N LEU A 59 -2.24 -4.44 11.81
CA LEU A 59 -3.47 -4.03 12.47
C LEU A 59 -4.70 -4.12 11.57
N THR A 60 -4.56 -3.78 10.28
CA THR A 60 -5.69 -3.74 9.33
C THR A 60 -6.28 -5.11 9.00
N ILE A 61 -5.52 -6.19 9.18
CA ILE A 61 -6.00 -7.56 8.92
C ILE A 61 -6.39 -8.33 10.18
N LEU A 62 -6.19 -7.74 11.36
CA LEU A 62 -6.42 -8.37 12.63
C LEU A 62 -7.92 -8.43 12.96
N ASP A 63 -8.41 -9.61 13.26
CA ASP A 63 -9.78 -9.84 13.76
C ASP A 63 -9.81 -9.94 15.29
N ALA A 64 -8.81 -10.58 15.90
CA ALA A 64 -8.69 -10.78 17.34
C ALA A 64 -7.25 -11.03 17.78
N LEU A 65 -6.94 -10.82 19.06
CA LEU A 65 -5.66 -11.16 19.69
C LEU A 65 -5.60 -12.62 20.13
N PRO A 66 -4.41 -13.21 20.20
CA PRO A 66 -3.11 -12.75 19.73
C PRO A 66 -3.02 -12.65 18.20
N TYR A 67 -1.94 -12.03 17.68
CA TYR A 67 -1.72 -11.82 16.26
C TYR A 67 -1.22 -13.11 15.58
N ASP A 68 -2.12 -14.06 15.40
CA ASP A 68 -1.89 -15.31 14.67
C ASP A 68 -2.71 -15.33 13.40
N ARG A 69 -2.24 -16.03 12.35
CA ARG A 69 -2.89 -16.08 11.04
C ARG A 69 -4.37 -16.44 11.12
N GLU A 70 -4.74 -17.40 11.97
CA GLU A 70 -6.12 -17.84 12.19
C GLU A 70 -7.05 -16.74 12.75
N ARG A 71 -6.45 -15.70 13.32
CA ARG A 71 -7.14 -14.53 13.91
C ARG A 71 -7.00 -13.28 13.08
N THR A 72 -6.64 -13.46 11.83
CA THR A 72 -6.58 -12.40 10.82
C THR A 72 -7.50 -12.75 9.65
N SER A 73 -7.80 -11.77 8.80
CA SER A 73 -8.52 -12.00 7.54
C SER A 73 -7.80 -12.97 6.59
N MET A 74 -6.52 -13.29 6.86
CA MET A 74 -5.74 -14.26 6.08
C MET A 74 -6.12 -15.73 6.36
N LYS A 75 -6.93 -16.01 7.39
CA LYS A 75 -7.48 -17.35 7.66
C LYS A 75 -8.27 -17.92 6.46
N GLU A 76 -8.86 -17.03 5.65
CA GLU A 76 -9.62 -17.41 4.45
C GLU A 76 -8.71 -17.85 3.27
N PHE A 77 -7.39 -17.67 3.40
CA PHE A 77 -6.41 -17.96 2.37
C PHE A 77 -5.40 -19.01 2.85
N PRO A 78 -5.73 -20.33 2.79
CA PRO A 78 -4.81 -21.39 3.16
C PRO A 78 -3.50 -21.30 2.38
N MET A 79 -2.37 -21.44 3.07
CA MET A 79 -1.06 -21.36 2.44
C MET A 79 -0.84 -22.55 1.49
N CYS A 80 -0.27 -22.29 0.32
CA CYS A 80 0.28 -23.36 -0.53
C CYS A 80 1.53 -23.97 0.14
N PRO A 81 1.97 -25.18 -0.29
CA PRO A 81 3.12 -25.86 0.34
C PRO A 81 4.38 -24.98 0.42
N ASP A 82 4.67 -24.21 -0.62
CA ASP A 82 5.85 -23.33 -0.64
C ASP A 82 5.73 -22.17 0.36
N CYS A 83 4.54 -21.53 0.48
CA CYS A 83 4.32 -20.49 1.48
C CYS A 83 4.34 -21.07 2.91
N ALA A 84 3.81 -22.27 3.12
CA ALA A 84 3.88 -22.94 4.40
C ALA A 84 5.33 -23.26 4.80
N LYS A 85 6.14 -23.72 3.84
CA LYS A 85 7.57 -23.97 4.07
C LYS A 85 8.30 -22.69 4.47
N GLU A 86 8.08 -21.57 3.75
CA GLU A 86 8.68 -20.28 4.11
C GLU A 86 8.22 -19.78 5.48
N TYR A 87 6.97 -20.03 5.83
CA TYR A 87 6.37 -19.61 7.10
C TYR A 87 6.98 -20.35 8.31
N THR A 88 7.36 -21.62 8.15
CA THR A 88 7.91 -22.47 9.22
C THR A 88 9.43 -22.52 9.26
N ASP A 89 10.13 -22.01 8.25
CA ASP A 89 11.60 -22.00 8.18
C ASP A 89 12.15 -20.67 8.72
N GLU A 90 12.79 -20.73 9.92
CA GLU A 90 13.38 -19.57 10.60
C GLU A 90 14.47 -18.83 9.81
N LYS A 91 15.00 -19.46 8.75
CA LYS A 91 16.01 -18.85 7.86
C LYS A 91 15.41 -17.97 6.77
N THR A 92 14.09 -17.98 6.62
CA THR A 92 13.42 -17.19 5.60
C THR A 92 12.98 -15.84 6.12
N ARG A 93 12.88 -14.85 5.23
CA ARG A 93 12.30 -13.53 5.56
C ARG A 93 10.78 -13.56 5.82
N ARG A 94 10.16 -14.73 5.70
CA ARG A 94 8.71 -14.93 5.88
C ARG A 94 8.39 -15.86 7.05
N TYR A 95 9.41 -16.22 7.81
CA TYR A 95 9.20 -16.95 9.05
C TYR A 95 8.19 -16.24 9.92
N ASP A 96 7.15 -16.96 10.34
CA ASP A 96 6.05 -16.45 11.18
C ASP A 96 5.37 -15.15 10.66
N ALA A 97 5.49 -14.87 9.37
CA ALA A 97 4.81 -13.72 8.76
C ALA A 97 3.34 -14.02 8.51
N GLN A 98 2.45 -13.63 9.42
CA GLN A 98 1.02 -13.98 9.39
C GLN A 98 0.31 -13.67 8.06
N PRO A 99 0.64 -12.54 7.33
CA PRO A 99 0.02 -12.25 6.06
C PRO A 99 0.66 -12.95 4.85
N VAL A 100 1.64 -13.85 5.04
CA VAL A 100 2.36 -14.50 3.94
C VAL A 100 1.42 -15.16 2.93
N CYS A 101 1.65 -14.88 1.65
CA CYS A 101 0.92 -15.44 0.52
C CYS A 101 1.71 -15.27 -0.79
N CYS A 102 1.18 -15.84 -1.86
CA CYS A 102 1.70 -15.66 -3.21
C CYS A 102 0.56 -15.62 -4.23
N ASN A 103 0.88 -15.49 -5.52
CA ASN A 103 -0.12 -15.46 -6.59
C ASN A 103 -1.03 -16.71 -6.65
N GLN A 104 -0.59 -17.83 -6.07
CA GLN A 104 -1.36 -19.09 -6.05
C GLN A 104 -2.34 -19.16 -4.89
N CYS A 105 -1.93 -18.75 -3.69
CA CYS A 105 -2.69 -18.97 -2.45
C CYS A 105 -3.22 -17.69 -1.81
N GLY A 106 -2.82 -16.51 -2.29
CA GLY A 106 -3.24 -15.23 -1.71
C GLY A 106 -4.50 -14.65 -2.32
N PRO A 107 -4.97 -13.55 -1.75
CA PRO A 107 -6.10 -12.79 -2.29
C PRO A 107 -5.79 -12.25 -3.70
N GLN A 108 -6.84 -11.95 -4.45
CA GLN A 108 -6.73 -11.37 -5.78
C GLN A 108 -7.49 -10.04 -5.86
N VAL A 109 -6.90 -9.06 -6.54
CA VAL A 109 -7.62 -7.85 -6.92
C VAL A 109 -8.59 -8.14 -8.07
N TYR A 110 -9.73 -7.45 -8.08
CA TYR A 110 -10.71 -7.54 -9.16
C TYR A 110 -11.43 -6.22 -9.34
N LEU A 111 -12.04 -6.03 -10.51
CA LEU A 111 -12.89 -4.88 -10.80
C LEU A 111 -14.35 -5.25 -10.58
N ILE A 112 -15.06 -4.47 -9.75
CA ILE A 112 -16.50 -4.64 -9.53
C ILE A 112 -17.24 -4.36 -10.85
N GLY A 113 -18.15 -5.25 -11.22
CA GLY A 113 -18.93 -5.16 -12.46
C GLY A 113 -18.16 -5.51 -13.74
N ARG A 114 -16.94 -6.08 -13.63
CA ARG A 114 -16.09 -6.46 -14.75
C ARG A 114 -15.48 -7.85 -14.53
N PRO A 115 -15.14 -8.59 -15.61
CA PRO A 115 -14.53 -9.92 -15.49
C PRO A 115 -13.05 -9.90 -15.11
N GLU A 116 -12.37 -8.75 -15.27
CA GLU A 116 -10.93 -8.64 -15.07
C GLU A 116 -10.53 -8.94 -13.62
N ARG A 117 -9.52 -9.81 -13.45
CA ARG A 117 -8.94 -10.25 -12.18
C ARG A 117 -7.42 -10.10 -12.20
N GLY A 118 -6.80 -10.01 -11.02
CA GLY A 118 -5.35 -9.99 -10.85
C GLY A 118 -4.67 -8.90 -11.71
N ARG A 119 -3.68 -9.29 -12.49
CA ARG A 119 -2.92 -8.37 -13.37
C ARG A 119 -3.79 -7.67 -14.41
N ALA A 120 -4.81 -8.35 -14.93
CA ALA A 120 -5.74 -7.75 -15.89
C ALA A 120 -6.53 -6.61 -15.26
N ALA A 121 -6.98 -6.76 -14.02
CA ALA A 121 -7.68 -5.71 -13.27
C ALA A 121 -6.77 -4.48 -13.06
N ILE A 122 -5.50 -4.69 -12.67
CA ILE A 122 -4.53 -3.60 -12.49
C ILE A 122 -4.26 -2.88 -13.81
N THR A 123 -4.07 -3.63 -14.89
CA THR A 123 -3.83 -3.06 -16.23
C THR A 123 -5.04 -2.26 -16.72
N TYR A 124 -6.24 -2.77 -16.50
CA TYR A 124 -7.47 -2.07 -16.85
C TYR A 124 -7.64 -0.79 -16.02
N THR A 125 -7.37 -0.84 -14.72
CA THR A 125 -7.39 0.34 -13.82
C THR A 125 -6.44 1.44 -14.31
N ARG A 126 -5.21 1.09 -14.71
CA ARG A 126 -4.26 2.05 -15.30
C ARG A 126 -4.81 2.71 -16.57
N ARG A 127 -5.45 1.91 -17.43
CA ARG A 127 -6.09 2.43 -18.65
C ARG A 127 -7.18 3.42 -18.29
N LEU A 128 -8.08 3.10 -17.36
CA LEU A 128 -9.14 4.00 -16.93
C LEU A 128 -8.59 5.34 -16.39
N ILE A 129 -7.52 5.30 -15.58
CA ILE A 129 -6.89 6.53 -15.06
C ILE A 129 -6.33 7.38 -16.21
N ARG A 130 -5.64 6.78 -17.18
CA ARG A 130 -5.13 7.49 -18.37
C ARG A 130 -6.24 8.07 -19.24
N GLU A 131 -7.37 7.42 -19.32
CA GLU A 131 -8.57 7.89 -20.04
C GLU A 131 -9.33 8.97 -19.25
N GLY A 132 -8.77 9.49 -18.16
CA GLY A 132 -9.39 10.52 -17.33
C GLY A 132 -10.60 10.01 -16.55
N LYS A 133 -10.64 8.74 -16.18
CA LYS A 133 -11.69 8.20 -15.31
C LYS A 133 -11.28 8.33 -13.84
N ILE A 134 -12.28 8.33 -12.97
CA ILE A 134 -12.12 8.25 -11.52
C ILE A 134 -12.37 6.80 -11.11
N VAL A 135 -11.43 6.19 -10.38
CA VAL A 135 -11.50 4.80 -9.94
C VAL A 135 -11.41 4.73 -8.42
N ALA A 136 -12.32 3.99 -7.79
CA ALA A 136 -12.21 3.67 -6.37
C ALA A 136 -11.33 2.43 -6.20
N ILE A 137 -10.21 2.56 -5.48
CA ILE A 137 -9.25 1.48 -5.24
C ILE A 137 -9.24 1.14 -3.76
N LYS A 138 -9.47 -0.13 -3.42
CA LYS A 138 -9.31 -0.63 -2.05
C LYS A 138 -7.83 -0.66 -1.72
N GLY A 139 -7.42 0.18 -0.80
CA GLY A 139 -6.09 0.16 -0.21
C GLY A 139 -6.08 -0.56 1.14
N ILE A 140 -5.00 -0.41 1.91
CA ILE A 140 -4.95 -0.82 3.31
C ILE A 140 -5.89 0.09 4.10
N GLY A 141 -6.84 -0.49 4.84
CA GLY A 141 -7.74 0.23 5.73
C GLY A 141 -8.92 0.98 5.07
N GLY A 142 -9.01 1.10 3.74
CA GLY A 142 -10.13 1.82 3.12
C GLY A 142 -10.03 1.96 1.62
N PHE A 143 -11.01 2.67 1.03
CA PHE A 143 -11.02 2.99 -0.40
C PHE A 143 -10.42 4.37 -0.66
N HIS A 144 -9.72 4.48 -1.78
CA HIS A 144 -9.19 5.73 -2.31
C HIS A 144 -9.84 6.03 -3.65
N LEU A 145 -10.35 7.24 -3.85
CA LEU A 145 -10.72 7.72 -5.18
C LEU A 145 -9.45 8.22 -5.87
N CYS A 146 -9.16 7.63 -7.00
CA CYS A 146 -7.94 7.87 -7.76
C CYS A 146 -8.28 8.44 -9.13
N CYS A 147 -7.60 9.49 -9.53
CA CYS A 147 -7.63 10.05 -10.87
C CYS A 147 -6.28 10.69 -11.22
N ASP A 148 -6.07 11.04 -12.47
CA ASP A 148 -4.88 11.80 -12.88
C ASP A 148 -4.90 13.20 -12.25
N ALA A 149 -3.90 13.48 -11.41
CA ALA A 149 -3.78 14.75 -10.69
C ALA A 149 -3.27 15.91 -11.57
N THR A 150 -2.83 15.61 -12.79
CA THR A 150 -2.40 16.63 -13.77
C THR A 150 -3.56 17.08 -14.67
N ASN A 151 -4.68 16.36 -14.65
CA ASN A 151 -5.84 16.66 -15.47
C ASN A 151 -6.87 17.50 -14.70
N GLU A 152 -6.91 18.81 -15.01
CA GLU A 152 -7.77 19.78 -14.34
C GLU A 152 -9.25 19.40 -14.38
N GLU A 153 -9.76 18.97 -15.55
CA GLU A 153 -11.17 18.59 -15.72
C GLU A 153 -11.55 17.42 -14.81
N VAL A 154 -10.70 16.41 -14.74
CA VAL A 154 -10.96 15.21 -13.93
C VAL A 154 -10.89 15.54 -12.44
N VAL A 155 -9.95 16.38 -12.02
CA VAL A 155 -9.85 16.85 -10.62
C VAL A 155 -11.06 17.68 -10.22
N CYS A 156 -11.53 18.59 -11.09
CA CYS A 156 -12.77 19.35 -10.87
C CYS A 156 -13.99 18.41 -10.74
N ARG A 157 -14.10 17.43 -11.62
CA ARG A 157 -15.17 16.41 -11.55
C ARG A 157 -15.11 15.62 -10.24
N LEU A 158 -13.92 15.24 -9.78
CA LEU A 158 -13.75 14.58 -8.48
C LEU A 158 -14.20 15.47 -7.32
N ARG A 159 -13.93 16.79 -7.37
CA ARG A 159 -14.41 17.75 -6.37
C ARG A 159 -15.93 17.79 -6.31
N THR A 160 -16.58 17.85 -7.46
CA THR A 160 -18.04 17.82 -7.56
C THR A 160 -18.62 16.54 -6.98
N LEU A 161 -18.08 15.38 -7.36
CA LEU A 161 -18.52 14.07 -6.86
C LEU A 161 -18.36 13.92 -5.33
N LYS A 162 -17.33 14.54 -4.76
CA LYS A 162 -17.08 14.52 -3.31
C LYS A 162 -17.76 15.63 -2.54
N ASN A 163 -18.45 16.54 -3.21
CA ASN A 163 -18.95 17.79 -2.62
C ASN A 163 -17.87 18.50 -1.76
N ARG A 164 -16.66 18.63 -2.33
CA ARG A 164 -15.49 19.16 -1.65
C ARG A 164 -14.86 20.32 -2.44
N PRO A 165 -15.47 21.53 -2.39
CA PRO A 165 -15.11 22.61 -3.30
C PRO A 165 -13.71 23.17 -3.06
N ALA A 166 -13.25 23.32 -1.81
CA ALA A 166 -12.03 24.04 -1.48
C ALA A 166 -10.95 23.22 -0.76
N LYS A 167 -11.32 22.21 0.05
CA LYS A 167 -10.35 21.46 0.85
C LYS A 167 -9.33 20.74 -0.04
N PRO A 168 -8.00 20.93 0.13
CA PRO A 168 -6.99 20.31 -0.71
C PRO A 168 -7.09 18.77 -0.75
N PHE A 169 -6.72 18.20 -1.90
CA PHE A 169 -6.48 16.76 -2.04
C PHE A 169 -5.01 16.48 -1.78
N ALA A 170 -4.72 15.32 -1.19
CA ALA A 170 -3.38 14.78 -1.22
C ALA A 170 -3.12 14.10 -2.57
N VAL A 171 -1.88 14.09 -3.00
CA VAL A 171 -1.44 13.40 -4.21
C VAL A 171 -0.45 12.29 -3.84
N MET A 172 -0.51 11.21 -4.58
CA MET A 172 0.49 10.17 -4.52
C MET A 172 1.38 10.27 -5.76
N ALA A 173 2.65 10.55 -5.57
CA ALA A 173 3.63 10.59 -6.64
C ALA A 173 4.22 9.19 -6.84
N LYS A 174 4.57 8.85 -8.09
CA LYS A 174 5.15 7.55 -8.43
C LYS A 174 6.45 7.27 -7.65
N ASP A 175 7.31 8.27 -7.59
CA ASP A 175 8.64 8.23 -6.97
C ASP A 175 9.12 9.64 -6.59
N GLU A 176 10.30 9.73 -5.98
CA GLU A 176 10.90 11.01 -5.54
C GLU A 176 11.18 11.97 -6.71
N SER A 177 11.50 11.44 -7.89
CA SER A 177 11.78 12.27 -9.08
C SER A 177 10.53 13.04 -9.50
N VAL A 178 9.36 12.40 -9.41
CA VAL A 178 8.07 13.03 -9.66
C VAL A 178 7.76 14.06 -8.58
N VAL A 179 8.04 13.77 -7.30
CA VAL A 179 7.83 14.75 -6.23
C VAL A 179 8.67 16.00 -6.45
N LYS A 180 9.96 15.86 -6.77
CA LYS A 180 10.89 16.98 -7.04
C LYS A 180 10.52 17.79 -8.28
N ARG A 181 9.85 17.17 -9.24
CA ARG A 181 9.29 17.88 -10.40
C ARG A 181 8.11 18.76 -10.03
N GLU A 182 7.25 18.31 -9.12
CA GLU A 182 6.01 19.00 -8.75
C GLU A 182 6.16 19.93 -7.54
N CYS A 183 7.13 19.67 -6.67
CA CYS A 183 7.30 20.35 -5.39
C CYS A 183 8.76 20.70 -5.10
N VAL A 184 8.96 21.69 -4.23
CA VAL A 184 10.24 21.96 -3.60
C VAL A 184 10.42 20.99 -2.44
N VAL A 185 11.55 20.27 -2.41
CA VAL A 185 11.83 19.23 -1.43
C VAL A 185 13.21 19.45 -0.83
N THR A 186 13.30 19.55 0.51
CA THR A 186 14.59 19.56 1.22
C THR A 186 15.09 18.12 1.44
N PRO A 187 16.39 17.92 1.72
CA PRO A 187 16.93 16.59 2.05
C PRO A 187 16.21 15.93 3.24
N GLU A 188 15.85 16.68 4.27
CA GLU A 188 15.14 16.19 5.44
C GLU A 188 13.72 15.72 5.09
N GLN A 189 13.02 16.49 4.24
CA GLN A 189 11.69 16.13 3.74
C GLN A 189 11.75 14.88 2.87
N GLU A 190 12.79 14.74 2.05
CA GLU A 190 13.02 13.54 1.24
C GLU A 190 13.24 12.31 2.13
N ALA A 191 14.07 12.42 3.15
CA ALA A 191 14.30 11.34 4.10
C ALA A 191 13.00 10.87 4.81
N ILE A 192 12.13 11.82 5.17
CA ILE A 192 10.82 11.51 5.77
C ILE A 192 9.90 10.83 4.74
N LEU A 193 9.81 11.34 3.52
CA LEU A 193 8.97 10.79 2.46
C LEU A 193 9.36 9.35 2.07
N THR A 194 10.67 9.08 2.03
CA THR A 194 11.20 7.77 1.66
C THR A 194 11.22 6.78 2.81
N GLY A 195 11.09 7.26 4.04
CA GLY A 195 11.01 6.42 5.25
C GLY A 195 9.91 5.37 5.18
N HIS A 196 9.97 4.36 6.05
CA HIS A 196 9.03 3.23 6.07
C HIS A 196 7.60 3.60 6.44
N GLN A 197 7.36 4.77 7.02
CA GLN A 197 6.02 5.27 7.37
C GLN A 197 5.27 5.84 6.16
N LYS A 198 5.99 6.28 5.11
CA LYS A 198 5.42 6.89 3.90
C LYS A 198 4.32 7.92 4.20
N PRO A 199 4.59 8.95 5.04
CA PRO A 199 3.57 9.91 5.47
C PRO A 199 3.13 10.82 4.32
N ILE A 200 2.00 11.53 4.54
CA ILE A 200 1.62 12.66 3.71
C ILE A 200 2.38 13.90 4.21
N LEU A 201 3.26 14.43 3.39
CA LEU A 201 4.00 15.66 3.67
C LEU A 201 3.38 16.87 2.95
N LEU A 202 3.27 17.99 3.64
CA LEU A 202 2.88 19.27 3.03
C LEU A 202 4.13 19.93 2.44
N LEU A 203 4.19 20.01 1.10
CA LEU A 203 5.32 20.55 0.35
C LEU A 203 4.91 21.79 -0.42
N ASP A 204 5.85 22.72 -0.60
CA ASP A 204 5.65 23.90 -1.43
C ASP A 204 5.57 23.48 -2.90
N ARG A 205 4.51 23.89 -3.56
CA ARG A 205 4.23 23.56 -4.96
C ARG A 205 5.14 24.38 -5.88
N ARG A 206 5.70 23.75 -6.89
CA ARG A 206 6.46 24.47 -7.93
C ARG A 206 5.49 25.17 -8.89
N SER A 207 5.86 26.37 -9.31
CA SER A 207 5.07 27.15 -10.30
C SER A 207 5.12 26.55 -11.70
N ASP A 208 6.19 25.80 -12.02
CA ASP A 208 6.44 25.10 -13.28
C ASP A 208 6.04 23.62 -13.25
N GLY A 209 5.43 23.16 -12.17
CA GLY A 209 4.93 21.80 -12.00
C GLY A 209 3.65 21.52 -12.81
N GLY A 210 3.38 20.23 -13.05
CA GLY A 210 2.25 19.77 -13.86
C GLY A 210 0.93 19.51 -13.11
N LEU A 211 0.92 19.67 -11.77
CA LEU A 211 -0.30 19.41 -10.99
C LEU A 211 -1.42 20.39 -11.35
N ALA A 212 -2.62 19.86 -11.51
CA ALA A 212 -3.84 20.66 -11.71
C ALA A 212 -4.04 21.66 -10.57
N SER A 213 -4.49 22.88 -10.89
CA SER A 213 -4.71 23.94 -9.90
C SER A 213 -5.79 23.54 -8.89
N SER A 214 -6.78 22.81 -9.34
CA SER A 214 -7.86 22.26 -8.51
C SER A 214 -7.42 21.15 -7.54
N VAL A 215 -6.18 20.67 -7.54
CA VAL A 215 -5.68 19.76 -6.49
C VAL A 215 -5.63 20.46 -5.12
N ALA A 216 -5.17 21.71 -5.10
CA ALA A 216 -5.10 22.51 -3.88
C ALA A 216 -5.46 23.98 -4.21
N PRO A 217 -6.76 24.32 -4.38
CA PRO A 217 -7.17 25.65 -4.79
C PRO A 217 -6.70 26.72 -3.81
N ASN A 218 -6.08 27.77 -4.36
CA ASN A 218 -5.57 28.92 -3.58
C ASN A 218 -4.58 28.55 -2.46
N ASN A 219 -3.95 27.39 -2.55
CA ASN A 219 -2.97 26.94 -1.57
C ASN A 219 -1.60 26.72 -2.25
N PRO A 220 -0.54 27.39 -1.77
CA PRO A 220 0.80 27.20 -2.30
C PRO A 220 1.39 25.81 -1.94
N LYS A 221 0.78 25.11 -0.99
CA LYS A 221 1.23 23.79 -0.54
C LYS A 221 0.29 22.69 -0.98
N VAL A 222 0.85 21.50 -1.22
CA VAL A 222 0.12 20.29 -1.54
C VAL A 222 0.60 19.15 -0.64
N GLY A 223 -0.33 18.31 -0.17
CA GLY A 223 0.00 17.08 0.54
C GLY A 223 0.49 16.02 -0.45
N VAL A 224 1.71 15.54 -0.27
CA VAL A 224 2.33 14.53 -1.15
C VAL A 224 2.72 13.30 -0.35
N MET A 225 2.53 12.12 -0.93
CA MET A 225 3.00 10.84 -0.38
C MET A 225 3.55 9.95 -1.49
N LEU A 226 4.30 8.93 -1.10
CA LEU A 226 4.78 7.87 -1.97
C LEU A 226 3.95 6.59 -1.81
N PRO A 227 3.95 5.68 -2.78
CA PRO A 227 3.28 4.39 -2.67
C PRO A 227 3.84 3.58 -1.50
N TYR A 228 2.95 3.05 -0.67
CA TYR A 228 3.28 2.25 0.51
C TYR A 228 2.77 0.80 0.43
N ALA A 229 1.83 0.52 -0.46
CA ALA A 229 1.29 -0.81 -0.67
C ALA A 229 1.66 -1.36 -2.06
N PRO A 230 1.87 -2.69 -2.19
CA PRO A 230 2.23 -3.33 -3.46
C PRO A 230 1.27 -2.99 -4.61
N VAL A 231 -0.04 -3.00 -4.37
CA VAL A 231 -1.05 -2.66 -5.38
C VAL A 231 -0.86 -1.24 -5.94
N GLN A 232 -0.44 -0.28 -5.11
CA GLN A 232 -0.18 1.09 -5.53
C GLN A 232 1.05 1.14 -6.44
N LEU A 233 2.15 0.49 -6.05
CA LEU A 233 3.35 0.37 -6.87
C LEU A 233 3.04 -0.24 -8.24
N LEU A 234 2.23 -1.31 -8.27
CA LEU A 234 1.81 -1.95 -9.50
C LEU A 234 0.96 -1.02 -10.39
N ILE A 235 0.12 -0.18 -9.81
CA ILE A 235 -0.65 0.81 -10.57
C ILE A 235 0.29 1.85 -11.17
N PHE A 236 1.26 2.34 -10.41
CA PHE A 236 2.21 3.36 -10.87
C PHE A 236 3.28 2.84 -11.83
N SER A 237 3.64 1.55 -11.80
CA SER A 237 4.81 1.01 -12.53
C SER A 237 4.81 1.31 -14.03
N PHE A 238 3.65 1.63 -14.62
CA PHE A 238 3.49 1.97 -16.04
C PHE A 238 2.72 3.28 -16.25
N LEU A 239 2.51 4.07 -15.21
CA LEU A 239 1.96 5.44 -15.31
C LEU A 239 3.11 6.44 -15.24
N ILE A 240 3.06 7.45 -16.10
CA ILE A 240 4.07 8.53 -16.14
C ILE A 240 3.71 9.64 -15.16
N ALA A 241 2.47 9.64 -14.63
CA ALA A 241 1.85 10.78 -13.96
C ALA A 241 1.66 10.59 -12.45
N THR A 242 1.40 11.72 -11.82
CA THR A 242 0.96 11.86 -10.43
C THR A 242 -0.54 11.57 -10.36
N VAL A 243 -0.94 10.72 -9.44
CA VAL A 243 -2.37 10.39 -9.23
C VAL A 243 -2.87 11.11 -7.98
N SER A 244 -4.01 11.80 -8.08
CA SER A 244 -4.69 12.34 -6.90
C SER A 244 -5.28 11.20 -6.09
N TYR A 245 -4.87 11.10 -4.83
CA TYR A 245 -5.37 10.15 -3.87
C TYR A 245 -6.23 10.88 -2.84
N THR A 246 -7.52 10.62 -2.83
CA THR A 246 -8.38 11.14 -1.76
C THR A 246 -8.91 9.99 -0.93
N HIS A 247 -8.72 10.08 0.38
CA HIS A 247 -9.29 9.11 1.31
C HIS A 247 -10.82 9.19 1.28
N LEU A 248 -11.47 8.08 0.97
CA LEU A 248 -12.91 7.89 1.15
C LEU A 248 -13.14 7.14 2.46
N THR A 249 -13.71 7.82 3.43
CA THR A 249 -14.55 7.13 4.41
C THR A 249 -15.89 6.88 3.72
N LEU A 250 -16.18 5.64 3.38
CA LEU A 250 -17.56 5.27 3.07
C LEU A 250 -18.37 5.45 4.38
N PRO A 251 -19.57 6.03 4.32
CA PRO A 251 -20.47 5.95 5.47
C PRO A 251 -20.71 4.46 5.75
N THR A 252 -20.48 4.08 6.99
CA THR A 252 -20.85 2.77 7.54
C THR A 252 -22.36 2.61 7.50
#